data_4088301e77b64fbe0053b4b3958ba094
#
_entry.id   4088301e77b64fbe0053b4b3958ba094
#
_cell.length_a   1.000
_cell.length_b   1.000
_cell.length_c   1.000
_cell.angle_alpha   90.00
_cell.angle_beta   90.00
_cell.angle_gamma   90.00
#
_symmetry.space_group_name_H-M   'P 1'
#
loop_
_entity.id
_entity.type
_entity.pdbx_description
1 polymer ?
#
loop_
_entity_poly.entity_id
_entity_poly.type
_entity_poly.pdbx_seq_one_letter_code
_entity_poly.pdbx_strand_id
1 'polypeptide(L)'
;TEIYPLSLHDALPIYIMKEIAVLKDWGFRHLLLVSGEAPKLTGVDYYEEVIKAVRPHFAQVSLEVQPLHTEEYARLVAAGMSYVCVYQETYNEAAYPQFHPKGLKANFRYRLETPDRCGEAGVHKIGIGALLGLQNWRTDSFFTALHLQYLERTHWRTRYSISLPRLRPHVGSFMPTDPINDRQMAQLICAYRLFDPEVDISLSTRES
;
A
#
# COMPACT_ATOMS: atom_id res chain seq x y z
N THR A 1 -1.86 13.51 8.20
CA THR A 1 -1.03 14.01 7.10
C THR A 1 -1.69 13.59 5.80
N GLU A 2 -2.01 14.55 4.94
CA GLU A 2 -2.61 14.27 3.65
C GLU A 2 -1.54 13.78 2.68
N ILE A 3 -1.83 12.67 1.99
CA ILE A 3 -0.98 12.08 0.95
C ILE A 3 -1.78 12.11 -0.34
N TYR A 4 -1.23 12.70 -1.39
CA TYR A 4 -1.86 12.72 -2.71
C TYR A 4 -1.45 11.48 -3.52
N PRO A 5 -2.41 10.67 -4.01
CA PRO A 5 -2.15 9.55 -4.92
C PRO A 5 -2.01 10.07 -6.36
N LEU A 6 -0.85 9.87 -6.97
CA LEU A 6 -0.58 10.13 -8.38
C LEU A 6 -0.55 8.81 -9.15
N SER A 7 -1.45 8.66 -10.12
CA SER A 7 -1.49 7.49 -11.00
C SER A 7 -0.41 7.57 -12.08
N LEU A 8 0.37 6.51 -12.20
CA LEU A 8 1.49 6.39 -13.15
C LEU A 8 1.11 5.68 -14.46
N HIS A 9 -0.18 5.56 -14.77
CA HIS A 9 -0.60 4.92 -16.02
C HIS A 9 -0.10 5.72 -17.23
N ASP A 10 0.90 5.18 -17.95
CA ASP A 10 1.46 5.70 -19.21
C ASP A 10 1.88 7.18 -19.20
N ALA A 11 2.09 7.75 -18.03
CA ALA A 11 2.46 9.16 -17.93
C ALA A 11 3.93 9.38 -18.35
N LEU A 12 4.15 10.08 -19.45
CA LEU A 12 5.46 10.59 -19.79
C LEU A 12 5.95 11.54 -18.69
N PRO A 13 7.27 11.63 -18.41
CA PRO A 13 7.83 12.50 -17.37
C PRO A 13 7.33 13.94 -17.42
N ILE A 14 7.03 14.47 -18.60
CA ILE A 14 6.50 15.82 -18.77
C ILE A 14 5.12 16.04 -18.16
N TYR A 15 4.26 15.01 -18.15
CA TYR A 15 2.94 15.08 -17.50
C TYR A 15 3.08 15.00 -16.00
N ILE A 16 3.98 14.17 -15.51
CA ILE A 16 4.31 14.07 -14.09
C ILE A 16 4.78 15.42 -13.55
N MET A 17 5.64 16.13 -14.27
CA MET A 17 6.12 17.45 -13.84
C MET A 17 5.02 18.53 -13.80
N LYS A 18 4.03 18.44 -14.67
CA LYS A 18 2.85 19.33 -14.62
C LYS A 18 2.01 19.06 -13.37
N GLU A 19 1.73 17.80 -13.07
CA GLU A 19 1.01 17.42 -11.85
C GLU A 19 1.77 17.83 -10.58
N ILE A 20 3.09 17.64 -10.54
CA ILE A 20 3.93 18.10 -9.43
C ILE A 20 3.76 19.61 -9.18
N ALA A 21 3.73 20.41 -10.22
CA ALA A 21 3.56 21.86 -10.08
C ALA A 21 2.22 22.20 -9.40
N VAL A 22 1.14 21.55 -9.82
CA VAL A 22 -0.20 21.73 -9.23
C VAL A 22 -0.22 21.27 -7.78
N LEU A 23 0.34 20.08 -7.48
CA LEU A 23 0.37 19.53 -6.12
C LEU A 23 1.17 20.40 -5.15
N LYS A 24 2.26 20.99 -5.61
CA LYS A 24 3.05 21.95 -4.83
C LYS A 24 2.27 23.23 -4.54
N ASP A 25 1.54 23.74 -5.52
CA ASP A 25 0.70 24.92 -5.36
C ASP A 25 -0.41 24.68 -4.33
N TRP A 26 -0.96 23.48 -4.30
CA TRP A 26 -1.93 23.04 -3.30
C TRP A 26 -1.31 22.76 -1.91
N GLY A 27 0.01 22.81 -1.78
CA GLY A 27 0.71 22.64 -0.51
C GLY A 27 0.93 21.20 -0.07
N PHE A 28 0.73 20.21 -0.94
CA PHE A 28 1.03 18.81 -0.60
C PHE A 28 2.52 18.60 -0.37
N ARG A 29 2.85 17.90 0.70
CA ARG A 29 4.23 17.57 1.07
C ARG A 29 4.56 16.08 0.94
N HIS A 30 3.55 15.23 0.83
CA HIS A 30 3.69 13.78 0.71
C HIS A 30 3.00 13.33 -0.58
N LEU A 31 3.70 12.49 -1.33
CA LEU A 31 3.24 11.96 -2.61
C LEU A 31 3.17 10.44 -2.55
N LEU A 32 2.06 9.87 -3.02
CA LEU A 32 1.91 8.43 -3.25
C LEU A 32 1.82 8.18 -4.75
N LEU A 33 2.81 7.51 -5.30
CA LEU A 33 2.85 7.06 -6.68
C LEU A 33 2.14 5.71 -6.78
N VAL A 34 1.08 5.65 -7.57
CA VAL A 34 0.23 4.46 -7.73
C VAL A 34 0.32 3.93 -9.15
N SER A 35 0.52 2.62 -9.30
CA SER A 35 0.50 1.96 -10.61
C SER A 35 -0.18 0.61 -10.51
N GLY A 36 -0.88 0.22 -11.57
CA GLY A 36 -1.34 -1.15 -11.74
C GLY A 36 -0.20 -2.14 -12.04
N GLU A 37 -0.50 -3.44 -12.03
CA GLU A 37 0.47 -4.48 -12.38
C GLU A 37 0.71 -4.51 -13.90
N ALA A 38 1.65 -3.71 -14.38
CA ALA A 38 2.04 -3.61 -15.78
C ALA A 38 3.58 -3.62 -15.92
N PRO A 39 4.28 -4.69 -15.52
CA PRO A 39 5.75 -4.71 -15.41
C PRO A 39 6.47 -4.45 -16.74
N LYS A 40 5.82 -4.62 -17.88
CA LYS A 40 6.37 -4.28 -19.20
C LYS A 40 6.34 -2.79 -19.51
N LEU A 41 5.45 -2.04 -18.89
CA LEU A 41 5.28 -0.61 -19.10
C LEU A 41 5.85 0.20 -17.93
N THR A 42 5.60 -0.25 -16.72
CA THR A 42 6.00 0.41 -15.47
C THR A 42 6.85 -0.55 -14.65
N GLY A 43 8.11 -0.69 -15.01
CA GLY A 43 9.11 -1.48 -14.30
C GLY A 43 9.93 -0.63 -13.31
N VAL A 44 10.89 -1.29 -12.64
CA VAL A 44 11.74 -0.64 -11.62
C VAL A 44 12.52 0.56 -12.16
N ASP A 45 13.01 0.49 -13.40
CA ASP A 45 13.75 1.59 -14.03
C ASP A 45 12.87 2.84 -14.18
N TYR A 46 11.63 2.64 -14.61
CA TYR A 46 10.64 3.72 -14.69
C TYR A 46 10.33 4.33 -13.31
N TYR A 47 10.10 3.49 -12.29
CA TYR A 47 9.86 3.99 -10.94
C TYR A 47 11.05 4.75 -10.38
N GLU A 48 12.27 4.28 -10.62
CA GLU A 48 13.49 4.94 -10.20
C GLU A 48 13.63 6.34 -10.82
N GLU A 49 13.34 6.46 -12.12
CA GLU A 49 13.36 7.74 -12.85
C GLU A 49 12.32 8.72 -12.30
N VAL A 50 11.08 8.25 -12.09
CA VAL A 50 10.01 9.06 -11.52
C VAL A 50 10.34 9.51 -10.09
N ILE A 51 10.83 8.60 -9.24
CA ILE A 51 11.22 8.93 -7.86
C ILE A 51 12.29 10.01 -7.84
N LYS A 52 13.34 9.89 -8.66
CA LYS A 52 14.40 10.90 -8.77
C LYS A 52 13.86 12.25 -9.19
N ALA A 53 12.90 12.28 -10.12
CA ALA A 53 12.28 13.51 -10.59
C ALA A 53 11.40 14.17 -9.52
N VAL A 54 10.61 13.40 -8.75
CA VAL A 54 9.65 13.95 -7.77
C VAL A 54 10.29 14.23 -6.41
N ARG A 55 11.34 13.50 -6.01
CA ARG A 55 11.96 13.57 -4.68
C ARG A 55 12.36 14.99 -4.25
N PRO A 56 12.90 15.88 -5.11
CA PRO A 56 13.25 17.24 -4.70
C PRO A 56 12.05 18.11 -4.29
N HIS A 57 10.84 17.70 -4.62
CA HIS A 57 9.63 18.49 -4.45
C HIS A 57 8.76 18.06 -3.26
N PHE A 58 8.98 16.84 -2.73
CA PHE A 58 8.16 16.27 -1.65
C PHE A 58 9.03 15.78 -0.49
N ALA A 59 8.55 15.97 0.73
CA ALA A 59 9.21 15.49 1.94
C ALA A 59 9.16 13.94 2.03
N GLN A 60 8.11 13.34 1.50
CA GLN A 60 7.95 11.88 1.45
C GLN A 60 7.48 11.46 0.06
N VAL A 61 8.14 10.44 -0.49
CA VAL A 61 7.73 9.75 -1.72
C VAL A 61 7.38 8.30 -1.38
N SER A 62 6.15 7.92 -1.67
CA SER A 62 5.58 6.61 -1.36
C SER A 62 5.19 5.88 -2.63
N LEU A 63 5.21 4.55 -2.60
CA LEU A 63 4.81 3.69 -3.70
C LEU A 63 3.66 2.74 -3.30
N GLU A 64 2.70 2.59 -4.20
CA GLU A 64 1.69 1.53 -4.20
C GLU A 64 1.68 0.91 -5.59
N VAL A 65 2.52 -0.11 -5.76
CA VAL A 65 2.79 -0.78 -7.04
C VAL A 65 2.79 -2.29 -6.86
N GLN A 66 3.01 -3.04 -7.95
CA GLN A 66 3.17 -4.50 -7.85
C GLN A 66 4.32 -4.85 -6.89
N PRO A 67 4.25 -6.03 -6.22
CA PRO A 67 5.38 -6.54 -5.44
C PRO A 67 6.65 -6.65 -6.28
N LEU A 68 7.77 -6.19 -5.70
CA LEU A 68 9.09 -6.19 -6.31
C LEU A 68 10.04 -7.12 -5.55
N HIS A 69 11.23 -7.37 -6.10
CA HIS A 69 12.32 -8.07 -5.43
C HIS A 69 13.06 -7.15 -4.45
N THR A 70 13.77 -7.74 -3.49
CA THR A 70 14.52 -7.00 -2.45
C THR A 70 15.49 -5.99 -3.07
N GLU A 71 16.23 -6.40 -4.09
CA GLU A 71 17.23 -5.57 -4.79
C GLU A 71 16.58 -4.39 -5.52
N GLU A 72 15.38 -4.61 -6.07
CA GLU A 72 14.59 -3.57 -6.74
C GLU A 72 14.11 -2.53 -5.72
N TYR A 73 13.59 -2.95 -4.57
CA TYR A 73 13.24 -2.03 -3.48
C TYR A 73 14.45 -1.25 -2.98
N ALA A 74 15.62 -1.90 -2.84
CA ALA A 74 16.85 -1.23 -2.42
C ALA A 74 17.27 -0.13 -3.42
N ARG A 75 17.13 -0.36 -4.73
CA ARG A 75 17.35 0.67 -5.76
C ARG A 75 16.42 1.86 -5.58
N LEU A 76 15.12 1.60 -5.33
CA LEU A 76 14.13 2.66 -5.16
C LEU A 76 14.34 3.44 -3.85
N VAL A 77 14.79 2.78 -2.78
CA VAL A 77 15.21 3.45 -1.53
C VAL A 77 16.40 4.37 -1.81
N ALA A 78 17.40 3.90 -2.55
CA ALA A 78 18.55 4.72 -2.95
C ALA A 78 18.16 5.93 -3.82
N ALA A 79 17.10 5.79 -4.64
CA ALA A 79 16.54 6.89 -5.43
C ALA A 79 15.74 7.92 -4.59
N GLY A 80 15.39 7.58 -3.34
CA GLY A 80 14.71 8.49 -2.42
C GLY A 80 13.29 8.11 -2.02
N MET A 81 12.84 6.90 -2.39
CA MET A 81 11.59 6.35 -1.85
C MET A 81 11.74 6.06 -0.36
N SER A 82 10.72 6.35 0.42
CA SER A 82 10.74 6.15 1.87
C SER A 82 9.57 5.33 2.41
N TYR A 83 8.53 5.10 1.62
CA TYR A 83 7.34 4.42 2.08
C TYR A 83 6.75 3.53 0.97
N VAL A 84 6.40 2.29 1.30
CA VAL A 84 5.73 1.33 0.41
C VAL A 84 4.39 0.92 1.02
N CYS A 85 3.32 1.01 0.23
CA CYS A 85 2.02 0.45 0.57
C CYS A 85 1.83 -0.86 -0.18
N VAL A 86 1.63 -1.95 0.54
CA VAL A 86 1.33 -3.25 -0.03
C VAL A 86 0.26 -3.95 0.80
N TYR A 87 -0.87 -4.25 0.17
CA TYR A 87 -2.00 -4.87 0.86
C TYR A 87 -2.09 -6.33 0.49
N GLN A 88 -2.28 -7.20 1.50
CA GLN A 88 -2.43 -8.64 1.29
C GLN A 88 -3.74 -8.98 0.60
N GLU A 89 -4.71 -8.10 0.61
CA GLU A 89 -6.09 -8.25 0.17
C GLU A 89 -6.91 -9.15 1.12
N THR A 90 -6.56 -10.40 1.28
CA THR A 90 -7.06 -11.31 2.33
C THR A 90 -5.95 -12.26 2.80
N TYR A 91 -5.99 -12.63 4.05
CA TYR A 91 -5.10 -13.65 4.63
C TYR A 91 -5.67 -15.08 4.48
N ASN A 92 -6.84 -15.23 3.86
CA ASN A 92 -7.41 -16.54 3.57
C ASN A 92 -6.78 -17.13 2.30
N GLU A 93 -5.68 -17.88 2.45
CA GLU A 93 -4.95 -18.51 1.35
C GLU A 93 -5.85 -19.40 0.47
N ALA A 94 -6.79 -20.14 1.09
CA ALA A 94 -7.69 -21.05 0.36
C ALA A 94 -8.70 -20.30 -0.51
N ALA A 95 -9.16 -19.11 -0.09
CA ALA A 95 -10.09 -18.29 -0.85
C ALA A 95 -9.39 -17.35 -1.85
N TYR A 96 -8.11 -17.09 -1.67
CA TYR A 96 -7.34 -16.10 -2.42
C TYR A 96 -7.40 -16.28 -3.95
N PRO A 97 -7.31 -17.50 -4.54
CA PRO A 97 -7.39 -17.71 -5.98
C PRO A 97 -8.74 -17.31 -6.60
N GLN A 98 -9.81 -17.25 -5.81
CA GLN A 98 -11.13 -16.82 -6.29
C GLN A 98 -11.14 -15.35 -6.68
N PHE A 99 -10.31 -14.53 -6.00
CA PHE A 99 -10.21 -13.09 -6.22
C PHE A 99 -9.07 -12.71 -7.16
N HIS A 100 -8.00 -13.51 -7.16
CA HIS A 100 -6.79 -13.26 -7.92
C HIS A 100 -6.39 -14.51 -8.74
N PRO A 101 -7.18 -14.83 -9.80
CA PRO A 101 -6.99 -16.08 -10.55
C PRO A 101 -5.80 -16.06 -11.52
N LYS A 102 -5.21 -14.89 -11.82
CA LYS A 102 -4.19 -14.71 -12.86
C LYS A 102 -3.18 -13.62 -12.47
N GLY A 103 -2.04 -13.63 -13.18
CA GLY A 103 -1.00 -12.62 -13.05
C GLY A 103 -0.12 -12.81 -11.81
N LEU A 104 0.77 -11.87 -11.56
CA LEU A 104 1.68 -11.90 -10.40
C LEU A 104 0.91 -11.84 -9.07
N LYS A 105 -0.22 -11.14 -9.06
CA LYS A 105 -1.09 -11.02 -7.89
C LYS A 105 -1.69 -12.36 -7.44
N ALA A 106 -1.74 -13.37 -8.32
CA ALA A 106 -2.20 -14.72 -7.97
C ALA A 106 -1.26 -15.47 -7.00
N ASN A 107 0.00 -15.03 -6.88
CA ASN A 107 0.95 -15.66 -5.97
C ASN A 107 0.78 -15.11 -4.54
N PHE A 108 -0.03 -15.80 -3.75
CA PHE A 108 -0.35 -15.44 -2.36
C PHE A 108 0.91 -15.24 -1.50
N ARG A 109 1.84 -16.21 -1.51
CA ARG A 109 3.04 -16.16 -0.66
C ARG A 109 3.98 -15.03 -1.06
N TYR A 110 4.22 -14.87 -2.36
CA TYR A 110 5.06 -13.78 -2.87
C TYR A 110 4.53 -12.41 -2.44
N ARG A 111 3.19 -12.25 -2.41
CA ARG A 111 2.56 -11.02 -1.93
C ARG A 111 2.65 -10.88 -0.41
N LEU A 112 2.39 -11.95 0.34
CA LEU A 112 2.50 -11.97 1.79
C LEU A 112 3.90 -11.60 2.29
N GLU A 113 4.94 -12.09 1.62
CA GLU A 113 6.35 -11.86 1.95
C GLU A 113 6.89 -10.50 1.42
N THR A 114 6.05 -9.70 0.79
CA THR A 114 6.50 -8.39 0.25
C THR A 114 6.97 -7.42 1.35
N PRO A 115 6.30 -7.29 2.50
CA PRO A 115 6.79 -6.45 3.59
C PRO A 115 8.17 -6.86 4.13
N ASP A 116 8.47 -8.17 4.14
CA ASP A 116 9.81 -8.67 4.52
C ASP A 116 10.87 -8.18 3.55
N ARG A 117 10.64 -8.33 2.22
CA ARG A 117 11.54 -7.81 1.20
C ARG A 117 11.75 -6.29 1.29
N CYS A 118 10.69 -5.56 1.64
CA CYS A 118 10.78 -4.12 1.87
C CYS A 118 11.64 -3.81 3.11
N GLY A 119 11.46 -4.55 4.21
CA GLY A 119 12.26 -4.40 5.43
C GLY A 119 13.73 -4.73 5.21
N GLU A 120 14.04 -5.83 4.51
CA GLU A 120 15.39 -6.21 4.09
C GLU A 120 16.06 -5.14 3.22
N ALA A 121 15.29 -4.53 2.31
CA ALA A 121 15.76 -3.45 1.44
C ALA A 121 15.97 -2.11 2.18
N GLY A 122 15.60 -2.02 3.46
CA GLY A 122 15.73 -0.80 4.27
C GLY A 122 14.67 0.27 4.00
N VAL A 123 13.49 -0.12 3.54
CA VAL A 123 12.37 0.80 3.41
C VAL A 123 12.02 1.39 4.78
N HIS A 124 11.96 2.71 4.86
CA HIS A 124 11.75 3.42 6.13
C HIS A 124 10.36 3.18 6.72
N LYS A 125 9.32 3.11 5.88
CA LYS A 125 7.93 2.86 6.31
C LYS A 125 7.23 1.88 5.39
N ILE A 126 6.44 0.97 5.97
CA ILE A 126 5.65 -0.01 5.22
C ILE A 126 4.19 0.07 5.68
N GLY A 127 3.27 0.21 4.72
CA GLY A 127 1.83 0.13 4.94
C GLY A 127 1.32 -1.26 4.56
N ILE A 128 0.70 -1.92 5.53
CA ILE A 128 0.07 -3.22 5.34
C ILE A 128 -1.44 -3.11 5.55
N GLY A 129 -2.19 -4.14 5.14
CA GLY A 129 -3.63 -4.19 5.35
C GLY A 129 -4.29 -5.31 4.56
N ALA A 130 -5.58 -5.46 4.78
CA ALA A 130 -6.45 -6.32 4.00
C ALA A 130 -7.62 -5.51 3.43
N LEU A 131 -8.20 -5.96 2.31
CA LEU A 131 -9.38 -5.35 1.72
C LEU A 131 -10.64 -5.84 2.48
N LEU A 132 -11.10 -4.99 3.41
CA LEU A 132 -12.21 -5.33 4.30
C LEU A 132 -13.52 -5.56 3.52
N GLY A 133 -14.13 -6.71 3.74
CA GLY A 133 -15.33 -7.15 3.04
C GLY A 133 -15.06 -8.16 1.91
N LEU A 134 -13.80 -8.40 1.54
CA LEU A 134 -13.43 -9.43 0.57
C LEU A 134 -13.68 -10.83 1.14
N GLN A 135 -13.25 -11.04 2.39
CA GLN A 135 -13.50 -12.22 3.21
C GLN A 135 -13.94 -11.78 4.61
N ASN A 136 -13.93 -12.66 5.61
CA ASN A 136 -14.29 -12.28 6.96
C ASN A 136 -13.32 -11.21 7.49
N TRP A 137 -13.81 -9.98 7.61
CA TRP A 137 -12.98 -8.83 7.95
C TRP A 137 -12.36 -8.93 9.35
N ARG A 138 -12.99 -9.62 10.29
CA ARG A 138 -12.44 -9.82 11.64
C ARG A 138 -11.21 -10.73 11.60
N THR A 139 -11.32 -11.82 10.85
CA THR A 139 -10.22 -12.76 10.63
C THR A 139 -9.05 -12.08 9.91
N ASP A 140 -9.33 -11.38 8.81
CA ASP A 140 -8.30 -10.65 8.06
C ASP A 140 -7.64 -9.55 8.92
N SER A 141 -8.41 -8.84 9.73
CA SER A 141 -7.88 -7.83 10.65
C SER A 141 -7.00 -8.44 11.74
N PHE A 142 -7.39 -9.59 12.29
CA PHE A 142 -6.59 -10.32 13.27
C PHE A 142 -5.24 -10.77 12.67
N PHE A 143 -5.26 -11.33 11.46
CA PHE A 143 -4.01 -11.72 10.80
C PHE A 143 -3.16 -10.52 10.38
N THR A 144 -3.78 -9.38 10.02
CA THR A 144 -3.03 -8.12 9.81
C THR A 144 -2.29 -7.71 11.09
N ALA A 145 -2.93 -7.80 12.27
CA ALA A 145 -2.26 -7.51 13.55
C ALA A 145 -1.10 -8.46 13.84
N LEU A 146 -1.28 -9.78 13.62
CA LEU A 146 -0.21 -10.75 13.78
C LEU A 146 0.95 -10.50 12.81
N HIS A 147 0.65 -10.14 11.57
CA HIS A 147 1.66 -9.82 10.57
C HIS A 147 2.44 -8.55 10.98
N LEU A 148 1.74 -7.51 11.45
CA LEU A 148 2.39 -6.31 12.02
C LEU A 148 3.37 -6.70 13.12
N GLN A 149 2.92 -7.46 14.11
CA GLN A 149 3.77 -7.87 15.25
C GLN A 149 4.99 -8.66 14.81
N TYR A 150 4.85 -9.55 13.82
CA TYR A 150 5.95 -10.28 13.23
C TYR A 150 6.96 -9.32 12.57
N LEU A 151 6.48 -8.41 11.73
CA LEU A 151 7.31 -7.46 11.00
C LEU A 151 8.07 -6.50 11.93
N GLU A 152 7.44 -5.99 12.97
CA GLU A 152 8.06 -5.11 13.98
C GLU A 152 9.20 -5.80 14.71
N ARG A 153 9.07 -7.09 14.99
CA ARG A 153 10.12 -7.90 15.63
C ARG A 153 11.26 -8.21 14.67
N THR A 154 10.95 -8.49 13.42
CA THR A 154 11.92 -8.91 12.40
C THR A 154 12.66 -7.72 11.81
N HIS A 155 11.94 -6.65 11.51
CA HIS A 155 12.45 -5.44 10.86
C HIS A 155 12.23 -4.20 11.74
N TRP A 156 12.75 -4.21 12.96
CA TRP A 156 12.54 -3.22 14.01
C TRP A 156 12.99 -1.78 13.66
N ARG A 157 13.75 -1.59 12.58
CA ARG A 157 14.15 -0.27 12.07
C ARG A 157 13.12 0.37 11.16
N THR A 158 12.15 -0.41 10.71
CA THR A 158 11.08 0.03 9.82
C THR A 158 9.89 0.50 10.64
N ARG A 159 9.26 1.58 10.22
CA ARG A 159 7.98 2.02 10.75
C ARG A 159 6.83 1.37 9.99
N TYR A 160 5.70 1.23 10.64
CA TYR A 160 4.54 0.60 10.03
C TYR A 160 3.31 1.48 10.06
N SER A 161 2.41 1.23 9.10
CA SER A 161 1.04 1.72 9.16
C SER A 161 0.07 0.61 8.76
N ILE A 162 -1.11 0.61 9.38
CA ILE A 162 -2.23 -0.24 8.98
C ILE A 162 -3.18 0.61 8.15
N SER A 163 -3.46 0.14 6.93
CA SER A 163 -4.50 0.70 6.07
C SER A 163 -5.77 -0.12 6.16
N LEU A 164 -6.90 0.56 6.17
CA LEU A 164 -8.22 -0.04 6.32
C LEU A 164 -9.09 0.20 5.07
N PRO A 165 -8.65 -0.26 3.87
CA PRO A 165 -9.48 -0.17 2.69
C PRO A 165 -10.68 -1.11 2.85
N ARG A 166 -11.90 -0.60 2.63
CA ARG A 166 -13.10 -1.43 2.60
C ARG A 166 -13.76 -1.40 1.24
N LEU A 167 -14.38 -2.52 0.88
CA LEU A 167 -15.20 -2.59 -0.32
C LEU A 167 -16.38 -1.63 -0.22
N ARG A 168 -16.49 -0.75 -1.21
CA ARG A 168 -17.59 0.21 -1.37
C ARG A 168 -18.39 -0.15 -2.62
N PRO A 169 -19.64 0.31 -2.71
CA PRO A 169 -20.41 0.16 -3.94
C PRO A 169 -19.62 0.66 -5.15
N HIS A 170 -19.56 -0.14 -6.20
CA HIS A 170 -18.82 0.15 -7.43
C HIS A 170 -19.60 -0.33 -8.65
N VAL A 171 -19.20 0.09 -9.82
CA VAL A 171 -19.75 -0.41 -11.09
C VAL A 171 -19.23 -1.82 -11.30
N GLY A 172 -20.14 -2.81 -11.28
CA GLY A 172 -19.82 -4.22 -11.45
C GLY A 172 -20.71 -5.13 -10.62
N SER A 173 -20.57 -6.45 -10.81
CA SER A 173 -21.38 -7.47 -10.14
C SER A 173 -20.77 -8.02 -8.85
N PHE A 174 -19.54 -7.62 -8.51
CA PHE A 174 -18.86 -8.12 -7.31
C PHE A 174 -19.51 -7.55 -6.05
N MET A 175 -19.86 -8.41 -5.10
CA MET A 175 -20.45 -8.02 -3.82
C MET A 175 -19.52 -8.42 -2.68
N PRO A 176 -19.41 -7.59 -1.63
CA PRO A 176 -18.66 -7.96 -0.43
C PRO A 176 -19.20 -9.25 0.20
N THR A 177 -18.30 -10.15 0.60
CA THR A 177 -18.67 -11.38 1.30
C THR A 177 -19.09 -11.10 2.76
N ASP A 178 -18.39 -10.19 3.42
CA ASP A 178 -18.66 -9.80 4.82
C ASP A 178 -18.47 -8.27 4.96
N PRO A 179 -19.48 -7.45 4.57
CA PRO A 179 -19.38 -6.00 4.56
C PRO A 179 -19.22 -5.45 5.98
N ILE A 180 -18.35 -4.46 6.13
CA ILE A 180 -18.10 -3.75 7.37
C ILE A 180 -18.84 -2.40 7.36
N ASN A 181 -19.61 -2.11 8.41
CA ASN A 181 -20.28 -0.83 8.60
C ASN A 181 -19.39 0.18 9.39
N ASP A 182 -19.83 1.44 9.49
CA ASP A 182 -19.04 2.50 10.11
C ASP A 182 -18.77 2.24 11.60
N ARG A 183 -19.75 1.70 12.35
CA ARG A 183 -19.57 1.35 13.75
C ARG A 183 -18.52 0.26 13.94
N GLN A 184 -18.53 -0.75 13.08
CA GLN A 184 -17.54 -1.82 13.09
C GLN A 184 -16.16 -1.30 12.67
N MET A 185 -16.10 -0.40 11.69
CA MET A 185 -14.86 0.28 11.30
C MET A 185 -14.28 1.08 12.47
N ALA A 186 -15.09 1.89 13.16
CA ALA A 186 -14.64 2.62 14.33
C ALA A 186 -14.16 1.68 15.46
N GLN A 187 -14.86 0.56 15.68
CA GLN A 187 -14.44 -0.45 16.64
C GLN A 187 -13.09 -1.07 16.25
N LEU A 188 -12.87 -1.36 14.97
CA LEU A 188 -11.62 -1.91 14.46
C LEU A 188 -10.45 -0.93 14.64
N ILE A 189 -10.67 0.36 14.36
CA ILE A 189 -9.68 1.41 14.60
C ILE A 189 -9.29 1.45 16.10
N CYS A 190 -10.29 1.42 17.00
CA CYS A 190 -10.03 1.36 18.44
C CYS A 190 -9.25 0.10 18.84
N ALA A 191 -9.59 -1.06 18.25
CA ALA A 191 -8.89 -2.31 18.52
C ALA A 191 -7.42 -2.26 18.11
N TYR A 192 -7.10 -1.74 16.91
CA TYR A 192 -5.71 -1.55 16.48
C TYR A 192 -4.97 -0.54 17.36
N ARG A 193 -5.63 0.54 17.77
CA ARG A 193 -5.02 1.52 18.67
C ARG A 193 -4.72 0.97 20.06
N LEU A 194 -5.52 0.00 20.55
CA LEU A 194 -5.25 -0.72 21.79
C LEU A 194 -4.17 -1.79 21.62
N PHE A 195 -4.11 -2.41 20.44
CA PHE A 195 -3.11 -3.43 20.12
C PHE A 195 -1.71 -2.83 19.99
N ASP A 196 -1.60 -1.73 19.25
CA ASP A 196 -0.38 -0.95 19.09
C ASP A 196 -0.70 0.55 19.09
N PRO A 197 -0.40 1.26 20.21
CA PRO A 197 -0.64 2.68 20.33
C PRO A 197 0.13 3.58 19.35
N GLU A 198 1.30 3.10 18.87
CA GLU A 198 2.23 3.87 18.04
C GLU A 198 2.04 3.65 16.53
N VAL A 199 1.34 2.58 16.12
CA VAL A 199 1.14 2.30 14.70
C VAL A 199 0.31 3.40 14.02
N ASP A 200 0.74 3.84 12.85
CA ASP A 200 -0.06 4.76 12.04
C ASP A 200 -1.29 4.03 11.46
N ILE A 201 -2.45 4.67 11.48
CA ILE A 201 -3.68 4.13 10.85
C ILE A 201 -4.05 5.03 9.67
N SER A 202 -4.20 4.43 8.49
CA SER A 202 -4.59 5.10 7.27
C SER A 202 -6.00 4.73 6.86
N LEU A 203 -6.81 5.74 6.56
CA LEU A 203 -8.15 5.57 5.99
C LEU A 203 -8.15 6.00 4.53
N SER A 204 -8.96 5.35 3.71
CA SER A 204 -9.18 5.75 2.33
C SER A 204 -9.96 7.08 2.28
N THR A 205 -9.65 7.93 1.30
CA THR A 205 -10.43 9.14 1.01
C THR A 205 -11.88 8.83 0.59
N ARG A 206 -12.19 7.56 0.31
CA ARG A 206 -13.56 7.09 0.01
C ARG A 206 -14.40 6.87 1.27
N GLU A 207 -13.88 7.13 2.45
CA GLU A 207 -14.59 7.00 3.73
C GLU A 207 -15.42 8.24 4.12
N SER A 208 -15.36 9.29 3.34
CA SER A 208 -16.20 10.51 3.50
C SER A 208 -17.64 10.29 3.06
#